data_31c0c2fd5672d5464945c45c9d16c58a
#
_entry.id   31c0c2fd5672d5464945c45c9d16c58a
#
_cell.length_a   1.000
_cell.length_b   1.000
_cell.length_c   1.000
_cell.angle_alpha   90.00
_cell.angle_beta   90.00
_cell.angle_gamma   90.00
#
_symmetry.space_group_name_H-M   'P 1'
#
loop_
_entity.id
_entity.type
_entity.pdbx_description
1 polymer ?
#
loop_
_entity_poly.entity_id
_entity_poly.type
_entity_poly.pdbx_seq_one_letter_code
_entity_poly.pdbx_strand_id
1 'polypeptide(L)'
;WGIGTDCSGGNDDYDMLEEMRTALVLNNSVAKKDFIKPKEVFRKASEENIKRISGGAFSGKLSKNQKADFVTVLINTPRMLPLHDVVNNLVMCASSKEINDVYIDGKCVLKNSKFEQIDEQEVLEDGMYALNKIFAKTGFDKKISEGDFL
;
A
#
# COMPACT_ATOMS: atom_id res chain seq x y z
N TRP A 1 -14.78 -2.03 -11.03
CA TRP A 1 -13.44 -1.49 -10.87
C TRP A 1 -12.76 -2.06 -9.61
N GLY A 2 -11.46 -2.04 -9.58
CA GLY A 2 -10.60 -2.40 -8.46
C GLY A 2 -9.52 -1.35 -8.27
N ILE A 3 -8.67 -1.49 -7.25
CA ILE A 3 -7.58 -0.57 -6.93
C ILE A 3 -6.28 -1.37 -6.95
N GLY A 4 -5.25 -0.80 -7.51
CA GLY A 4 -3.91 -1.35 -7.52
C GLY A 4 -2.86 -0.26 -7.57
N THR A 5 -1.67 -0.56 -7.12
CA THR A 5 -0.55 0.37 -7.04
C THR A 5 0.17 0.58 -8.37
N ASP A 6 -0.15 -0.22 -9.40
CA ASP A 6 0.61 -0.30 -10.65
C ASP A 6 2.08 -0.71 -10.41
N CYS A 7 2.96 -0.52 -11.35
CA CYS A 7 4.39 -0.76 -11.21
C CYS A 7 5.13 0.50 -10.75
N SER A 8 6.33 0.34 -10.20
CA SER A 8 7.16 1.47 -9.72
C SER A 8 7.59 2.46 -10.81
N GLY A 9 7.41 2.12 -12.08
CA GLY A 9 7.63 3.07 -13.19
C GLY A 9 6.41 3.94 -13.50
N GLY A 10 5.23 3.56 -13.00
CA GLY A 10 3.97 4.31 -13.15
C GLY A 10 3.46 4.91 -11.83
N ASN A 11 4.00 4.44 -10.72
CA ASN A 11 3.73 4.92 -9.38
C ASN A 11 4.99 4.75 -8.52
N ASP A 12 5.36 5.74 -7.74
CA ASP A 12 6.64 5.77 -7.03
C ASP A 12 6.69 4.82 -5.81
N ASP A 13 5.54 4.32 -5.35
CA ASP A 13 5.44 3.39 -4.24
C ASP A 13 4.41 2.27 -4.45
N TYR A 14 4.25 1.42 -3.44
CA TYR A 14 3.29 0.31 -3.41
C TYR A 14 2.31 0.44 -2.22
N ASP A 15 2.01 1.68 -1.76
CA ASP A 15 1.14 1.90 -0.61
C ASP A 15 -0.35 1.86 -1.00
N MET A 16 -0.99 0.70 -0.81
CA MET A 16 -2.43 0.51 -1.04
C MET A 16 -3.33 1.43 -0.20
N LEU A 17 -2.85 1.95 0.94
CA LEU A 17 -3.61 2.92 1.73
C LEU A 17 -3.64 4.27 1.03
N GLU A 18 -2.54 4.65 0.42
CA GLU A 18 -2.45 5.86 -0.41
C GLU A 18 -3.32 5.75 -1.66
N GLU A 19 -3.30 4.60 -2.34
CA GLU A 19 -4.17 4.35 -3.49
C GLU A 19 -5.65 4.47 -3.17
N MET A 20 -6.06 3.91 -2.03
CA MET A 20 -7.45 4.05 -1.58
C MET A 20 -7.83 5.51 -1.33
N ARG A 21 -6.96 6.28 -0.71
CA ARG A 21 -7.17 7.70 -0.44
C ARG A 21 -7.21 8.52 -1.72
N THR A 22 -6.28 8.28 -2.62
CA THR A 22 -6.20 8.94 -3.92
C THR A 22 -7.44 8.68 -4.75
N ALA A 23 -7.88 7.43 -4.86
CA ALA A 23 -9.10 7.06 -5.56
C ALA A 23 -10.33 7.78 -4.98
N LEU A 24 -10.45 7.82 -3.64
CA LEU A 24 -11.55 8.50 -2.95
C LEU A 24 -11.57 10.00 -3.22
N VAL A 25 -10.43 10.65 -3.05
CA VAL A 25 -10.30 12.12 -3.18
C VAL A 25 -10.49 12.55 -4.63
N LEU A 26 -9.84 11.89 -5.59
CA LEU A 26 -9.97 12.22 -7.01
C LEU A 26 -11.40 12.01 -7.50
N ASN A 27 -12.00 10.86 -7.21
CA ASN A 27 -13.39 10.63 -7.62
C ASN A 27 -14.31 11.72 -7.06
N ASN A 28 -14.23 12.02 -5.78
CA ASN A 28 -15.14 12.95 -5.12
C ASN A 28 -14.86 14.42 -5.49
N SER A 29 -13.65 14.75 -5.95
CA SER A 29 -13.32 16.10 -6.42
C SER A 29 -13.93 16.43 -7.78
N VAL A 30 -14.11 15.43 -8.65
CA VAL A 30 -14.66 15.61 -10.00
C VAL A 30 -16.13 15.18 -10.11
N ALA A 31 -16.63 14.39 -9.17
CA ALA A 31 -18.00 13.91 -9.17
C ALA A 31 -18.97 15.05 -8.90
N LYS A 32 -19.98 15.19 -9.75
CA LYS A 32 -21.14 16.06 -9.50
C LYS A 32 -22.23 15.36 -8.69
N LYS A 33 -22.28 14.05 -8.78
CA LYS A 33 -23.16 13.10 -8.10
C LYS A 33 -22.36 11.83 -7.83
N ASP A 34 -22.93 10.90 -7.13
CA ASP A 34 -22.38 9.56 -6.94
C ASP A 34 -20.99 9.56 -6.23
N PHE A 35 -20.91 10.33 -5.16
CA PHE A 35 -19.73 10.32 -4.28
C PHE A 35 -19.50 8.93 -3.70
N ILE A 36 -18.29 8.43 -3.85
CA ILE A 36 -17.87 7.19 -3.20
C ILE A 36 -17.53 7.43 -1.72
N LYS A 37 -17.73 6.40 -0.91
CA LYS A 37 -17.44 6.45 0.53
C LYS A 37 -16.18 5.65 0.88
N PRO A 38 -15.46 5.98 1.97
CA PRO A 38 -14.28 5.24 2.42
C PRO A 38 -14.52 3.72 2.52
N LYS A 39 -15.67 3.31 3.05
CA LYS A 39 -16.05 1.90 3.16
C LYS A 39 -16.17 1.20 1.80
N GLU A 40 -16.63 1.91 0.79
CA GLU A 40 -16.72 1.36 -0.57
C GLU A 40 -15.34 1.15 -1.17
N VAL A 41 -14.47 2.16 -1.07
CA VAL A 41 -13.09 2.10 -1.54
C VAL A 41 -12.33 0.98 -0.84
N PHE A 42 -12.45 0.88 0.48
CA PHE A 42 -11.85 -0.19 1.28
C PHE A 42 -12.30 -1.59 0.80
N ARG A 43 -13.60 -1.75 0.57
CA ARG A 43 -14.14 -3.01 0.07
C ARG A 43 -13.65 -3.34 -1.35
N LYS A 44 -13.48 -2.33 -2.21
CA LYS A 44 -12.89 -2.49 -3.54
C LYS A 44 -11.45 -2.94 -3.48
N ALA A 45 -10.64 -2.34 -2.61
CA ALA A 45 -9.23 -2.67 -2.45
C ALA A 45 -8.99 -4.06 -1.82
N SER A 46 -9.87 -4.51 -0.95
CA SER A 46 -9.74 -5.78 -0.23
C SER A 46 -10.59 -6.91 -0.85
N GLU A 47 -11.87 -6.96 -0.50
CA GLU A 47 -12.75 -8.08 -0.85
C GLU A 47 -12.95 -8.26 -2.37
N GLU A 48 -13.24 -7.18 -3.08
CA GLU A 48 -13.55 -7.27 -4.50
C GLU A 48 -12.33 -7.51 -5.37
N ASN A 49 -11.18 -6.92 -5.03
CA ASN A 49 -9.95 -7.18 -5.74
C ASN A 49 -9.56 -8.65 -5.68
N ILE A 50 -9.44 -9.21 -4.47
CA ILE A 50 -9.01 -10.60 -4.32
C ILE A 50 -10.00 -11.58 -4.95
N LYS A 51 -11.30 -11.32 -4.82
CA LYS A 51 -12.33 -12.15 -5.46
C LYS A 51 -12.20 -12.15 -6.98
N ARG A 52 -11.89 -11.01 -7.60
CA ARG A 52 -11.68 -10.90 -9.05
C ARG A 52 -10.42 -11.57 -9.51
N ILE A 53 -9.28 -11.28 -8.85
CA ILE A 53 -7.97 -11.83 -9.21
C ILE A 53 -7.95 -13.36 -9.05
N SER A 54 -8.59 -13.89 -8.00
CA SER A 54 -8.64 -15.32 -7.72
C SER A 54 -9.73 -16.09 -8.50
N GLY A 55 -10.48 -15.42 -9.38
CA GLY A 55 -11.63 -16.05 -10.06
C GLY A 55 -12.74 -16.48 -9.09
N GLY A 56 -12.80 -15.87 -7.90
CA GLY A 56 -13.77 -16.20 -6.85
C GLY A 56 -13.30 -17.25 -5.84
N ALA A 57 -12.07 -17.77 -5.98
CA ALA A 57 -11.52 -18.76 -5.05
C ALA A 57 -11.33 -18.21 -3.62
N PHE A 58 -11.06 -16.91 -3.48
CA PHE A 58 -10.88 -16.23 -2.20
C PHE A 58 -11.89 -15.10 -2.03
N SER A 59 -12.36 -14.91 -0.79
CA SER A 59 -13.38 -13.92 -0.48
C SER A 59 -12.82 -12.55 -0.07
N GLY A 60 -11.54 -12.47 0.30
CA GLY A 60 -10.94 -11.29 0.92
C GLY A 60 -11.47 -10.97 2.32
N LYS A 61 -12.11 -11.93 2.97
CA LYS A 61 -12.69 -11.79 4.31
C LYS A 61 -12.00 -12.71 5.31
N LEU A 62 -11.85 -12.24 6.54
CA LEU A 62 -11.48 -13.10 7.65
C LEU A 62 -12.68 -13.96 8.04
N SER A 63 -12.69 -15.20 7.60
CA SER A 63 -13.76 -16.14 7.87
C SER A 63 -13.24 -17.58 7.95
N LYS A 64 -14.03 -18.47 8.60
CA LYS A 64 -13.68 -19.88 8.73
C LYS A 64 -13.45 -20.51 7.35
N ASN A 65 -12.43 -21.34 7.24
CA ASN A 65 -12.01 -22.04 6.00
C ASN A 65 -11.50 -21.11 4.86
N GLN A 66 -11.15 -19.89 5.16
CA GLN A 66 -10.39 -19.01 4.24
C GLN A 66 -8.92 -18.96 4.63
N LYS A 67 -8.07 -18.56 3.70
CA LYS A 67 -6.66 -18.30 3.99
C LYS A 67 -6.52 -17.21 5.05
N ALA A 68 -5.53 -17.36 5.91
CA ALA A 68 -5.21 -16.39 6.94
C ALA A 68 -4.27 -15.31 6.38
N ASP A 69 -4.78 -14.52 5.43
CA ASP A 69 -4.12 -13.36 4.84
C ASP A 69 -4.76 -12.11 5.45
N PHE A 70 -4.04 -11.43 6.33
CA PHE A 70 -4.55 -10.23 7.01
C PHE A 70 -3.42 -9.34 7.52
N VAL A 71 -3.76 -8.10 7.79
CA VAL A 71 -2.89 -7.14 8.44
C VAL A 71 -3.50 -6.68 9.76
N THR A 72 -2.66 -6.34 10.74
CA THR A 72 -3.06 -5.61 11.93
C THR A 72 -2.60 -4.16 11.82
N VAL A 73 -3.43 -3.24 12.30
CA VAL A 73 -3.18 -1.80 12.18
C VAL A 73 -3.18 -1.16 13.55
N LEU A 74 -2.18 -0.33 13.84
CA LEU A 74 -2.10 0.48 15.04
C LEU A 74 -3.15 1.60 14.98
N ILE A 75 -4.11 1.55 15.89
CA ILE A 75 -5.18 2.57 15.97
C ILE A 75 -4.90 3.64 17.03
N ASN A 76 -3.88 3.45 17.88
CA ASN A 76 -3.50 4.37 18.94
C ASN A 76 -2.29 5.22 18.54
N THR A 77 -2.39 5.87 17.38
CA THR A 77 -1.36 6.78 16.86
C THR A 77 -1.95 8.18 16.67
N PRO A 78 -1.11 9.22 16.62
CA PRO A 78 -1.58 10.59 16.38
C PRO A 78 -2.36 10.73 15.06
N ARG A 79 -2.07 9.90 14.06
CA ARG A 79 -2.79 9.92 12.77
C ARG A 79 -4.18 9.29 12.87
N MET A 80 -4.32 8.27 13.71
CA MET A 80 -5.57 7.52 13.85
C MET A 80 -6.52 8.10 14.91
N LEU A 81 -6.02 8.94 15.80
CA LEU A 81 -6.84 9.55 16.85
C LEU A 81 -7.30 10.97 16.46
N PRO A 82 -8.50 11.40 16.87
CA PRO A 82 -9.56 10.60 17.53
C PRO A 82 -10.19 9.57 16.57
N LEU A 83 -10.46 8.37 17.07
CA LEU A 83 -11.04 7.28 16.28
C LEU A 83 -12.57 7.37 16.30
N HIS A 84 -13.16 7.92 15.24
CA HIS A 84 -14.63 8.02 15.10
C HIS A 84 -15.21 6.88 14.26
N ASP A 85 -14.57 6.56 13.15
CA ASP A 85 -14.92 5.46 12.25
C ASP A 85 -13.64 4.79 11.78
N VAL A 86 -13.48 3.51 12.15
CA VAL A 86 -12.26 2.75 11.88
C VAL A 86 -11.92 2.72 10.39
N VAL A 87 -12.90 2.47 9.53
CA VAL A 87 -12.67 2.36 8.09
C VAL A 87 -12.38 3.72 7.48
N ASN A 88 -13.08 4.76 7.93
CA ASN A 88 -12.79 6.12 7.48
C ASN A 88 -11.37 6.55 7.90
N ASN A 89 -11.00 6.34 9.15
CA ASN A 89 -9.67 6.68 9.61
C ASN A 89 -8.58 5.85 8.89
N LEU A 90 -8.84 4.57 8.62
CA LEU A 90 -7.92 3.73 7.87
C LEU A 90 -7.66 4.29 6.46
N VAL A 91 -8.71 4.61 5.72
CA VAL A 91 -8.60 5.12 4.34
C VAL A 91 -8.02 6.54 4.30
N MET A 92 -8.48 7.42 5.22
CA MET A 92 -8.13 8.85 5.15
C MET A 92 -6.85 9.21 5.91
N CYS A 93 -6.52 8.49 6.97
CA CYS A 93 -5.48 8.90 7.91
C CYS A 93 -4.31 7.94 8.01
N ALA A 94 -4.51 6.62 7.87
CA ALA A 94 -3.45 5.64 8.03
C ALA A 94 -2.40 5.74 6.90
N SER A 95 -1.22 5.26 7.17
CA SER A 95 -0.10 5.06 6.24
C SER A 95 0.54 3.70 6.50
N SER A 96 1.55 3.34 5.72
CA SER A 96 2.36 2.14 5.97
C SER A 96 2.94 2.08 7.39
N LYS A 97 3.15 3.23 8.06
CA LYS A 97 3.64 3.31 9.46
C LYS A 97 2.65 2.76 10.49
N GLU A 98 1.37 2.75 10.18
CA GLU A 98 0.35 2.17 11.05
C GLU A 98 0.18 0.67 10.86
N ILE A 99 0.82 0.05 9.85
CA ILE A 99 0.82 -1.41 9.68
C ILE A 99 1.73 -2.03 10.74
N ASN A 100 1.16 -2.87 11.61
CA ASN A 100 1.88 -3.50 12.70
C ASN A 100 2.36 -4.91 12.35
N ASP A 101 1.43 -5.78 11.96
CA ASP A 101 1.76 -7.14 11.56
C ASP A 101 1.11 -7.47 10.22
N VAL A 102 1.79 -8.31 9.43
CA VAL A 102 1.28 -8.86 8.18
C VAL A 102 1.38 -10.38 8.22
N TYR A 103 0.26 -11.04 7.91
CA TYR A 103 0.18 -12.48 7.81
C TYR A 103 -0.21 -12.88 6.39
N ILE A 104 0.51 -13.83 5.82
CA ILE A 104 0.25 -14.43 4.52
C ILE A 104 0.18 -15.95 4.69
N ASP A 105 -0.96 -16.52 4.34
CA ASP A 105 -1.26 -17.96 4.49
C ASP A 105 -0.99 -18.46 5.93
N GLY A 106 -1.33 -17.62 6.92
CA GLY A 106 -1.11 -17.87 8.34
C GLY A 106 0.32 -17.66 8.85
N LYS A 107 1.27 -17.34 7.97
CA LYS A 107 2.66 -17.07 8.34
C LYS A 107 2.86 -15.58 8.56
N CYS A 108 3.39 -15.21 9.70
CA CYS A 108 3.79 -13.83 9.98
C CYS A 108 5.01 -13.46 9.14
N VAL A 109 4.89 -12.44 8.31
CA VAL A 109 5.99 -11.94 7.46
C VAL A 109 6.50 -10.58 7.92
N LEU A 110 5.65 -9.81 8.59
CA LEU A 110 6.00 -8.56 9.26
C LEU A 110 5.43 -8.62 10.68
N LYS A 111 6.22 -8.30 11.69
CA LYS A 111 5.82 -8.28 13.09
C LYS A 111 6.34 -7.03 13.79
N ASN A 112 5.44 -6.32 14.47
CA ASN A 112 5.78 -5.04 15.11
C ASN A 112 6.48 -4.08 14.12
N SER A 113 5.99 -4.01 12.90
CA SER A 113 6.53 -3.19 11.79
C SER A 113 7.96 -3.54 11.39
N LYS A 114 8.41 -4.80 11.64
CA LYS A 114 9.72 -5.32 11.22
C LYS A 114 9.55 -6.59 10.43
N PHE A 115 10.31 -6.76 9.38
CA PHE A 115 10.31 -8.00 8.61
C PHE A 115 10.93 -9.15 9.41
N GLU A 116 10.28 -10.32 9.34
CA GLU A 116 10.72 -11.53 10.06
C GLU A 116 11.84 -12.30 9.34
N GLN A 117 11.97 -12.13 8.03
CA GLN A 117 12.85 -12.94 7.19
C GLN A 117 13.68 -12.13 6.18
N ILE A 118 13.59 -10.81 6.22
CA ILE A 118 14.27 -9.90 5.32
C ILE A 118 15.09 -8.95 6.18
N ASP A 119 16.37 -8.82 5.88
CA ASP A 119 17.21 -7.76 6.42
C ASP A 119 16.99 -6.50 5.57
N GLU A 120 16.28 -5.53 6.13
CA GLU A 120 15.98 -4.28 5.43
C GLU A 120 17.27 -3.52 5.06
N GLN A 121 18.28 -3.58 5.91
CA GLN A 121 19.55 -2.90 5.65
C GLN A 121 20.28 -3.52 4.46
N GLU A 122 20.33 -4.85 4.37
CA GLU A 122 20.90 -5.56 3.23
C GLU A 122 20.18 -5.20 1.93
N VAL A 123 18.84 -5.16 1.93
CA VAL A 123 18.04 -4.78 0.75
C VAL A 123 18.32 -3.34 0.31
N LEU A 124 18.47 -2.41 1.25
CA LEU A 124 18.81 -1.02 0.95
C LEU A 124 20.20 -0.89 0.36
N GLU A 125 21.19 -1.61 0.92
CA GLU A 125 22.56 -1.62 0.41
C GLU A 125 22.63 -2.20 -1.00
N ASP A 126 21.93 -3.30 -1.27
CA ASP A 126 21.83 -3.90 -2.60
C ASP A 126 21.16 -2.97 -3.61
N GLY A 127 20.11 -2.28 -3.20
CA GLY A 127 19.43 -1.27 -4.00
C GLY A 127 20.36 -0.12 -4.38
N MET A 128 21.09 0.42 -3.42
CA MET A 128 22.07 1.48 -3.66
C MET A 128 23.24 1.01 -4.55
N TYR A 129 23.69 -0.21 -4.37
CA TYR A 129 24.72 -0.79 -5.25
C TYR A 129 24.23 -0.90 -6.70
N ALA A 130 23.00 -1.38 -6.90
CA ALA A 130 22.40 -1.48 -8.22
C ALA A 130 22.24 -0.10 -8.89
N LEU A 131 21.77 0.90 -8.13
CA LEU A 131 21.63 2.29 -8.60
C LEU A 131 22.98 2.86 -9.03
N ASN A 132 24.03 2.71 -8.22
CA ASN A 132 25.37 3.19 -8.54
C ASN A 132 25.94 2.55 -9.82
N LYS A 133 25.64 1.27 -10.06
CA LYS A 133 25.98 0.61 -11.34
C LYS A 133 25.29 1.22 -12.55
N ILE A 134 24.00 1.57 -12.39
CA ILE A 134 23.23 2.24 -13.46
C ILE A 134 23.83 3.61 -13.72
N PHE A 135 24.10 4.40 -12.70
CA PHE A 135 24.71 5.73 -12.82
C PHE A 135 26.06 5.67 -13.52
N ALA A 136 26.93 4.74 -13.11
CA ALA A 136 28.24 4.57 -13.73
C ALA A 136 28.17 4.22 -15.23
N LYS A 137 27.11 3.50 -15.65
CA LYS A 137 26.92 3.13 -17.06
C LYS A 137 26.27 4.24 -17.90
N THR A 138 25.38 5.02 -17.31
CA THR A 138 24.53 5.95 -18.05
C THR A 138 24.95 7.41 -17.90
N GLY A 139 25.75 7.73 -16.88
CA GLY A 139 26.07 9.12 -16.51
C GLY A 139 24.84 9.91 -16.04
N PHE A 140 23.78 9.24 -15.62
CA PHE A 140 22.50 9.84 -15.25
C PHE A 140 22.60 10.68 -13.96
N ASP A 141 23.47 10.31 -13.04
CA ASP A 141 23.82 11.08 -11.84
C ASP A 141 24.27 12.51 -12.14
N LYS A 142 25.09 12.68 -13.19
CA LYS A 142 25.56 14.00 -13.62
C LYS A 142 24.43 14.87 -14.17
N LYS A 143 23.51 14.27 -14.93
CA LYS A 143 22.33 14.97 -15.47
C LYS A 143 21.42 15.46 -14.37
N ILE A 144 21.20 14.67 -13.31
CA ILE A 144 20.41 15.08 -12.14
C ILE A 144 21.07 16.28 -11.44
N SER A 145 22.38 16.23 -11.23
CA SER A 145 23.12 17.33 -10.55
C SER A 145 23.19 18.62 -11.37
N GLU A 146 23.14 18.53 -12.69
CA GLU A 146 23.17 19.67 -13.62
C GLU A 146 21.79 20.27 -13.90
N GLY A 147 20.71 19.63 -13.39
CA GLY A 147 19.35 20.15 -13.53
C GLY A 147 18.74 19.98 -14.92
N ASP A 148 19.27 19.08 -15.73
CA ASP A 148 18.88 18.85 -17.13
C ASP A 148 17.48 18.22 -17.32
N PHE A 149 16.64 18.26 -16.28
CA PHE A 149 15.28 17.68 -16.28
C PHE A 149 14.14 18.70 -16.14
N LEU A 150 14.42 19.99 -16.28
CA LEU A 150 13.39 21.04 -16.25
C LEU A 150 13.23 21.69 -17.61
#